data_8b65b090b657cc48c44b4ccd7bc5a01c
#
_entry.id   8b65b090b657cc48c44b4ccd7bc5a01c
#
_cell.length_a   1.000
_cell.length_b   1.000
_cell.length_c   1.000
_cell.angle_alpha   90.00
_cell.angle_beta   90.00
_cell.angle_gamma   90.00
#
_symmetry.space_group_name_H-M   'P 1'
#
loop_
_entity.id
_entity.type
_entity.pdbx_description
1 polymer ?
#
loop_
_entity_poly.entity_id
_entity_poly.type
_entity_poly.pdbx_seq_one_letter_code
_entity_poly.pdbx_strand_id
1 'polypeptide(L)'
;IFLKKDASKRPFIIGISGSVAVGKSTTSRLLQLLLSRTFKDSKVEMVTTDGFIYPNKVLIEQNILDRKGFPESYNMELLLNFLDAVKNGMTARIPVYSHEVYDIIPDQEQVIEAPDFLIVEGINVFQNQKNKRIYMTGYFDFSIYIDAENDLIEKWYLERFDSLLELAKTDKTNYYNRFVKMPHKDALEFAKMVWKTVNLVNLEKYIEPTRNRAELILHKTDNHQIDHIYLKISVNFPETVIKTCQNAINSI
;
A
#
# COMPACT_ATOMS: atom_id res chain seq x y z
N ILE A 1 -33.26 -18.92 21.02
CA ILE A 1 -33.47 -17.50 20.64
C ILE A 1 -32.07 -16.95 20.48
N PHE A 2 -31.46 -17.14 19.29
CA PHE A 2 -30.20 -16.49 18.95
C PHE A 2 -30.53 -15.03 18.67
N LEU A 3 -29.92 -14.14 19.46
CA LEU A 3 -29.93 -12.71 19.26
C LEU A 3 -29.60 -12.44 17.78
N LYS A 4 -30.58 -11.91 17.04
CA LYS A 4 -30.30 -11.10 15.87
C LYS A 4 -29.48 -9.90 16.37
N LYS A 5 -28.15 -10.04 16.45
CA LYS A 5 -27.31 -8.86 16.36
C LYS A 5 -27.64 -8.26 15.00
N ASP A 6 -28.16 -7.05 15.01
CA ASP A 6 -28.11 -6.21 13.83
C ASP A 6 -26.72 -6.39 13.27
N ALA A 7 -26.65 -6.88 12.03
CA ALA A 7 -25.41 -6.87 11.29
C ALA A 7 -25.11 -5.37 11.08
N SER A 8 -24.49 -4.75 12.08
CA SER A 8 -23.84 -3.46 11.88
C SER A 8 -23.01 -3.64 10.64
N LYS A 9 -23.27 -2.85 9.59
CA LYS A 9 -22.55 -2.90 8.32
C LYS A 9 -21.06 -2.79 8.62
N ARG A 10 -20.38 -3.93 8.74
CA ARG A 10 -18.94 -3.95 8.90
C ARG A 10 -18.35 -3.61 7.54
N PRO A 11 -17.41 -2.69 7.46
CA PRO A 11 -16.75 -2.39 6.21
C PRO A 11 -16.05 -3.64 5.65
N PHE A 12 -16.08 -3.80 4.33
CA PHE A 12 -15.27 -4.77 3.64
C PHE A 12 -13.89 -4.16 3.42
N ILE A 13 -12.85 -4.73 4.03
CA ILE A 13 -11.50 -4.17 4.05
C ILE A 13 -10.61 -4.94 3.06
N ILE A 14 -10.04 -4.21 2.10
CA ILE A 14 -9.14 -4.75 1.07
C ILE A 14 -7.72 -4.28 1.35
N GLY A 15 -6.79 -5.21 1.57
CA GLY A 15 -5.37 -4.93 1.70
C GLY A 15 -4.65 -5.02 0.34
N ILE A 16 -3.84 -4.03 -0.02
CA ILE A 16 -3.02 -4.05 -1.25
C ILE A 16 -1.56 -3.86 -0.89
N SER A 17 -0.73 -4.87 -1.15
CA SER A 17 0.72 -4.85 -0.91
C SER A 17 1.52 -5.02 -2.20
N GLY A 18 2.82 -4.80 -2.11
CA GLY A 18 3.79 -4.92 -3.20
C GLY A 18 4.94 -3.92 -3.01
N SER A 19 5.96 -3.99 -3.85
CA SER A 19 7.14 -3.14 -3.78
C SER A 19 6.83 -1.64 -3.97
N VAL A 20 7.81 -0.79 -3.63
CA VAL A 20 7.79 0.61 -4.09
C VAL A 20 7.76 0.65 -5.62
N ALA A 21 7.13 1.66 -6.21
CA ALA A 21 7.02 1.89 -7.66
C ALA A 21 6.27 0.81 -8.48
N VAL A 22 5.84 -0.32 -7.90
CA VAL A 22 5.14 -1.40 -8.63
C VAL A 22 3.71 -0.98 -9.07
N GLY A 23 3.20 0.15 -8.61
CA GLY A 23 1.89 0.70 -9.02
C GLY A 23 0.73 0.35 -8.08
N LYS A 24 0.98 0.12 -6.79
CA LYS A 24 -0.07 -0.09 -5.77
C LYS A 24 -1.14 1.00 -5.78
N SER A 25 -0.72 2.27 -5.66
CA SER A 25 -1.64 3.40 -5.58
C SER A 25 -2.49 3.58 -6.84
N THR A 26 -1.93 3.25 -8.02
CA THR A 26 -2.70 3.23 -9.29
C THR A 26 -3.75 2.14 -9.26
N THR A 27 -3.38 0.92 -8.86
CA THR A 27 -4.32 -0.21 -8.74
C THR A 27 -5.40 0.08 -7.70
N SER A 28 -5.03 0.67 -6.55
CA SER A 28 -5.98 1.05 -5.49
C SER A 28 -7.00 2.08 -5.96
N ARG A 29 -6.57 3.11 -6.71
CA ARG A 29 -7.47 4.12 -7.30
C ARG A 29 -8.40 3.51 -8.35
N LEU A 30 -7.89 2.62 -9.20
CA LEU A 30 -8.72 1.91 -10.18
C LEU A 30 -9.75 1.02 -9.49
N LEU A 31 -9.35 0.29 -8.45
CA LEU A 31 -10.26 -0.53 -7.66
C LEU A 31 -11.31 0.33 -6.96
N GLN A 32 -10.93 1.45 -6.36
CA GLN A 32 -11.86 2.41 -5.75
C GLN A 32 -12.91 2.89 -6.77
N LEU A 33 -12.45 3.26 -7.97
CA LEU A 33 -13.34 3.70 -9.05
C LEU A 33 -14.30 2.58 -9.49
N LEU A 34 -13.80 1.34 -9.64
CA LEU A 34 -14.62 0.20 -10.04
C LEU A 34 -15.67 -0.15 -8.97
N LEU A 35 -15.27 -0.18 -7.69
CA LEU A 35 -16.19 -0.43 -6.58
C LEU A 35 -17.27 0.65 -6.51
N SER A 36 -16.91 1.94 -6.61
CA SER A 36 -17.86 3.05 -6.58
C SER A 36 -18.84 3.04 -7.76
N ARG A 37 -18.42 2.54 -8.93
CA ARG A 37 -19.31 2.38 -10.10
C ARG A 37 -20.24 1.18 -9.98
N THR A 38 -19.74 0.10 -9.39
CA THR A 38 -20.50 -1.15 -9.23
C THR A 38 -21.50 -1.06 -8.08
N PHE A 39 -21.11 -0.45 -6.98
CA PHE A 39 -21.90 -0.29 -5.76
C PHE A 39 -22.22 1.18 -5.54
N LYS A 40 -23.20 1.70 -6.31
CA LYS A 40 -23.48 3.15 -6.40
C LYS A 40 -23.84 3.83 -5.08
N ASP A 41 -24.44 3.07 -4.13
CA ASP A 41 -24.87 3.58 -2.82
C ASP A 41 -23.85 3.30 -1.72
N SER A 42 -22.66 2.81 -2.08
CA SER A 42 -21.63 2.43 -1.13
C SER A 42 -20.53 3.48 -1.04
N LYS A 43 -20.10 3.77 0.18
CA LYS A 43 -18.98 4.65 0.48
C LYS A 43 -17.67 3.86 0.36
N VAL A 44 -16.84 4.20 -0.63
CA VAL A 44 -15.54 3.56 -0.88
C VAL A 44 -14.41 4.51 -0.50
N GLU A 45 -13.70 4.20 0.56
CA GLU A 45 -12.57 4.98 1.07
C GLU A 45 -11.24 4.27 0.77
N MET A 46 -10.18 5.05 0.68
CA MET A 46 -8.81 4.53 0.46
C MET A 46 -7.83 5.23 1.40
N VAL A 47 -6.93 4.46 1.99
CA VAL A 47 -5.85 4.96 2.84
C VAL A 47 -4.52 4.33 2.44
N THR A 48 -3.44 5.11 2.59
CA THR A 48 -2.08 4.59 2.46
C THR A 48 -1.46 4.34 3.83
N THR A 49 -0.70 3.27 3.96
CA THR A 49 0.03 3.00 5.22
C THR A 49 1.17 3.99 5.47
N ASP A 50 1.54 4.82 4.52
CA ASP A 50 2.58 5.83 4.70
C ASP A 50 2.22 6.85 5.79
N GLY A 51 0.91 7.10 6.04
CA GLY A 51 0.44 7.91 7.16
C GLY A 51 0.76 7.34 8.54
N PHE A 52 1.13 6.07 8.62
CA PHE A 52 1.55 5.41 9.87
C PHE A 52 3.07 5.33 10.04
N ILE A 53 3.86 5.87 9.10
CA ILE A 53 5.31 6.04 9.29
C ILE A 53 5.52 7.08 10.39
N TYR A 54 6.45 6.82 11.30
CA TYR A 54 6.85 7.82 12.28
C TYR A 54 7.36 9.09 11.59
N PRO A 55 7.04 10.29 12.11
CA PRO A 55 7.60 11.54 11.60
C PRO A 55 9.13 11.51 11.56
N ASN A 56 9.74 12.18 10.60
CA ASN A 56 11.21 12.22 10.45
C ASN A 56 11.92 12.60 11.75
N LYS A 57 11.35 13.52 12.55
CA LYS A 57 11.88 13.89 13.86
C LYS A 57 12.06 12.67 14.77
N VAL A 58 11.03 11.82 14.86
CA VAL A 58 11.07 10.60 15.67
C VAL A 58 12.07 9.59 15.12
N LEU A 59 12.12 9.41 13.78
CA LEU A 59 13.08 8.50 13.14
C LEU A 59 14.54 8.95 13.37
N ILE A 60 14.79 10.27 13.41
CA ILE A 60 16.12 10.85 13.73
C ILE A 60 16.46 10.59 15.20
N GLU A 61 15.54 10.87 16.11
CA GLU A 61 15.74 10.63 17.55
C GLU A 61 16.02 9.15 17.86
N GLN A 62 15.40 8.25 17.11
CA GLN A 62 15.61 6.80 17.22
C GLN A 62 16.82 6.27 16.41
N ASN A 63 17.49 7.15 15.66
CA ASN A 63 18.61 6.81 14.77
C ASN A 63 18.26 5.72 13.72
N ILE A 64 17.04 5.79 13.15
CA ILE A 64 16.53 4.87 12.13
C ILE A 64 15.96 5.58 10.89
N LEU A 65 16.36 6.83 10.63
CA LEU A 65 15.89 7.57 9.45
C LEU A 65 16.28 6.88 8.12
N ASP A 66 17.44 6.24 8.08
CA ASP A 66 17.93 5.42 6.97
C ASP A 66 17.11 4.14 6.76
N ARG A 67 16.30 3.79 7.77
CA ARG A 67 15.38 2.65 7.76
C ARG A 67 13.93 3.05 7.48
N LYS A 68 13.70 4.27 6.99
CA LYS A 68 12.36 4.74 6.63
C LYS A 68 11.76 3.87 5.53
N GLY A 69 10.52 3.38 5.74
CA GLY A 69 9.87 2.40 4.89
C GLY A 69 10.09 0.93 5.32
N PHE A 70 11.05 0.66 6.22
CA PHE A 70 11.17 -0.66 6.83
C PHE A 70 10.13 -0.86 7.94
N PRO A 71 9.83 -2.10 8.35
CA PRO A 71 8.78 -2.38 9.36
C PRO A 71 8.93 -1.59 10.66
N GLU A 72 10.17 -1.37 11.12
CA GLU A 72 10.47 -0.64 12.35
C GLU A 72 10.17 0.86 12.29
N SER A 73 10.05 1.42 11.08
CA SER A 73 9.72 2.84 10.89
C SER A 73 8.22 3.14 11.00
N TYR A 74 7.38 2.13 11.17
CA TYR A 74 5.93 2.27 11.24
C TYR A 74 5.41 2.22 12.67
N ASN A 75 4.48 3.10 12.99
CA ASN A 75 3.65 3.01 14.18
C ASN A 75 2.57 1.94 13.98
N MET A 76 2.96 0.68 14.16
CA MET A 76 2.08 -0.46 13.97
C MET A 76 0.91 -0.49 14.96
N GLU A 77 1.08 0.10 16.14
CA GLU A 77 0.00 0.22 17.13
C GLU A 77 -1.08 1.17 16.63
N LEU A 78 -0.69 2.33 16.10
CA LEU A 78 -1.62 3.28 15.51
C LEU A 78 -2.37 2.65 14.32
N LEU A 79 -1.67 1.90 13.45
CA LEU A 79 -2.29 1.21 12.31
C LEU A 79 -3.30 0.16 12.76
N LEU A 80 -2.97 -0.66 13.76
CA LEU A 80 -3.89 -1.68 14.28
C LEU A 80 -5.10 -1.05 14.95
N ASN A 81 -4.90 0.00 15.76
CA ASN A 81 -5.99 0.76 16.39
C ASN A 81 -6.92 1.40 15.35
N PHE A 82 -6.33 1.93 14.25
CA PHE A 82 -7.09 2.46 13.12
C PHE A 82 -7.98 1.37 12.48
N LEU A 83 -7.39 0.21 12.14
CA LEU A 83 -8.13 -0.89 11.53
C LEU A 83 -9.23 -1.43 12.45
N ASP A 84 -8.95 -1.53 13.74
CA ASP A 84 -9.93 -1.98 14.74
C ASP A 84 -11.08 -0.98 14.86
N ALA A 85 -10.79 0.32 14.93
CA ALA A 85 -11.81 1.37 14.97
C ALA A 85 -12.72 1.30 13.73
N VAL A 86 -12.15 1.23 12.53
CA VAL A 86 -12.91 1.14 11.29
C VAL A 86 -13.75 -0.14 11.24
N LYS A 87 -13.18 -1.29 11.61
CA LYS A 87 -13.90 -2.58 11.61
C LYS A 87 -15.07 -2.61 12.59
N ASN A 88 -15.03 -1.79 13.63
CA ASN A 88 -16.12 -1.61 14.60
C ASN A 88 -17.06 -0.44 14.24
N GLY A 89 -16.95 0.15 13.04
CA GLY A 89 -17.82 1.22 12.57
C GLY A 89 -17.58 2.57 13.26
N MET A 90 -16.44 2.74 13.91
CA MET A 90 -16.04 3.99 14.53
C MET A 90 -15.33 4.91 13.53
N THR A 91 -15.44 6.21 13.74
CA THR A 91 -14.63 7.19 13.01
C THR A 91 -13.17 7.02 13.39
N ALA A 92 -12.30 6.93 12.38
CA ALA A 92 -10.85 6.81 12.56
C ALA A 92 -10.11 7.95 11.84
N ARG A 93 -8.95 8.33 12.36
CA ARG A 93 -8.11 9.40 11.82
C ARG A 93 -6.72 8.89 11.59
N ILE A 94 -6.10 9.32 10.49
CA ILE A 94 -4.72 9.01 10.18
C ILE A 94 -3.98 10.28 9.77
N PRO A 95 -2.70 10.44 10.16
CA PRO A 95 -1.88 11.54 9.68
C PRO A 95 -1.73 11.49 8.16
N VAL A 96 -1.65 12.66 7.53
CA VAL A 96 -1.39 12.76 6.09
C VAL A 96 0.11 12.74 5.83
N TYR A 97 0.56 11.80 5.02
CA TYR A 97 1.94 11.73 4.54
C TYR A 97 2.06 12.42 3.19
N SER A 98 3.11 13.20 2.98
CA SER A 98 3.44 13.80 1.69
C SER A 98 4.76 13.28 1.14
N HIS A 99 4.74 12.77 -0.07
CA HIS A 99 5.96 12.43 -0.81
C HIS A 99 6.76 13.66 -1.24
N GLU A 100 6.12 14.83 -1.34
CA GLU A 100 6.78 16.07 -1.72
C GLU A 100 7.67 16.61 -0.62
N VAL A 101 7.19 16.59 0.64
CA VAL A 101 8.01 16.98 1.80
C VAL A 101 8.74 15.78 2.42
N TYR A 102 8.41 14.56 1.96
CA TYR A 102 8.95 13.30 2.44
C TYR A 102 8.75 13.09 3.94
N ASP A 103 7.59 13.52 4.47
CA ASP A 103 7.25 13.43 5.88
C ASP A 103 5.73 13.49 6.11
N ILE A 104 5.32 13.27 7.36
CA ILE A 104 3.97 13.57 7.85
C ILE A 104 3.76 15.09 7.83
N ILE A 105 2.62 15.53 7.29
CA ILE A 105 2.24 16.95 7.31
C ILE A 105 1.67 17.26 8.70
N PRO A 106 2.28 18.22 9.44
CA PRO A 106 1.77 18.60 10.76
C PRO A 106 0.30 19.04 10.70
N ASP A 107 -0.47 18.64 11.70
CA ASP A 107 -1.87 19.04 11.91
C ASP A 107 -2.83 18.70 10.75
N GLN A 108 -2.42 17.81 9.83
CA GLN A 108 -3.29 17.28 8.79
C GLN A 108 -3.62 15.81 9.03
N GLU A 109 -4.91 15.51 9.00
CA GLU A 109 -5.42 14.16 9.16
C GLU A 109 -6.45 13.84 8.07
N GLN A 110 -6.42 12.61 7.58
CA GLN A 110 -7.53 12.04 6.83
C GLN A 110 -8.50 11.40 7.80
N VAL A 111 -9.78 11.73 7.68
CA VAL A 111 -10.87 11.19 8.51
C VAL A 111 -11.61 10.12 7.73
N ILE A 112 -11.74 8.94 8.31
CA ILE A 112 -12.48 7.81 7.76
C ILE A 112 -13.72 7.57 8.62
N GLU A 113 -14.88 7.71 8.00
CA GLU A 113 -16.18 7.61 8.68
C GLU A 113 -17.04 6.53 8.02
N ALA A 114 -17.26 5.43 8.73
CA ALA A 114 -18.16 4.35 8.37
C ALA A 114 -18.17 4.00 6.86
N PRO A 115 -17.02 3.63 6.25
CA PRO A 115 -17.00 3.21 4.86
C PRO A 115 -17.71 1.86 4.69
N ASP A 116 -18.33 1.61 3.53
CA ASP A 116 -18.77 0.26 3.15
C ASP A 116 -17.58 -0.58 2.65
N PHE A 117 -16.64 0.08 1.94
CA PHE A 117 -15.38 -0.51 1.48
C PHE A 117 -14.21 0.37 1.92
N LEU A 118 -13.18 -0.25 2.51
CA LEU A 118 -11.92 0.41 2.80
C LEU A 118 -10.78 -0.29 2.06
N ILE A 119 -10.06 0.46 1.23
CA ILE A 119 -8.83 -0.01 0.59
C ILE A 119 -7.65 0.51 1.42
N VAL A 120 -6.81 -0.41 1.90
CA VAL A 120 -5.58 -0.10 2.64
C VAL A 120 -4.39 -0.51 1.79
N GLU A 121 -3.60 0.44 1.31
CA GLU A 121 -2.45 0.16 0.46
C GLU A 121 -1.14 0.52 1.12
N GLY A 122 -0.10 -0.25 0.86
CA GLY A 122 1.25 0.04 1.33
C GLY A 122 2.21 -1.14 1.21
N ILE A 123 3.48 -0.87 1.45
CA ILE A 123 4.53 -1.89 1.33
C ILE A 123 4.50 -2.90 2.48
N ASN A 124 4.04 -2.49 3.66
CA ASN A 124 4.06 -3.30 4.89
C ASN A 124 2.68 -3.82 5.31
N VAL A 125 1.68 -3.77 4.41
CA VAL A 125 0.28 -4.16 4.71
C VAL A 125 0.16 -5.62 5.19
N PHE A 126 1.01 -6.51 4.72
CA PHE A 126 0.97 -7.94 5.09
C PHE A 126 2.03 -8.34 6.11
N GLN A 127 2.68 -7.38 6.75
CA GLN A 127 3.69 -7.67 7.78
C GLN A 127 3.03 -8.22 9.04
N ASN A 128 3.73 -9.17 9.69
CA ASN A 128 3.36 -9.67 10.99
C ASN A 128 4.34 -9.11 12.03
N GLN A 129 3.84 -8.55 13.11
CA GLN A 129 4.71 -8.21 14.24
C GLN A 129 5.24 -9.50 14.88
N LYS A 130 6.57 -9.65 14.90
CA LYS A 130 7.22 -10.69 15.69
C LYS A 130 6.75 -10.54 17.16
N ASN A 131 6.20 -11.60 17.73
CA ASN A 131 5.74 -11.69 19.13
C ASN A 131 4.36 -11.09 19.48
N LYS A 132 3.55 -10.63 18.52
CA LYS A 132 2.14 -10.31 18.81
C LYS A 132 1.22 -11.31 18.10
N ARG A 133 0.20 -11.81 18.86
CA ARG A 133 -0.80 -12.76 18.32
C ARG A 133 -1.80 -12.13 17.34
N ILE A 134 -1.69 -10.82 17.09
CA ILE A 134 -2.57 -10.09 16.20
C ILE A 134 -1.86 -9.94 14.86
N TYR A 135 -2.45 -10.53 13.82
CA TYR A 135 -1.97 -10.46 12.46
C TYR A 135 -2.78 -9.41 11.70
N MET A 136 -2.11 -8.48 11.04
CA MET A 136 -2.79 -7.48 10.19
C MET A 136 -3.67 -8.14 9.12
N THR A 137 -3.23 -9.28 8.58
CA THR A 137 -4.01 -10.05 7.61
C THR A 137 -5.38 -10.49 8.13
N GLY A 138 -5.59 -10.59 9.45
CA GLY A 138 -6.88 -10.88 10.07
C GLY A 138 -7.90 -9.74 10.00
N TYR A 139 -7.48 -8.53 9.63
CA TYR A 139 -8.38 -7.40 9.42
C TYR A 139 -8.91 -7.33 7.99
N PHE A 140 -8.19 -7.90 7.02
CA PHE A 140 -8.56 -7.85 5.61
C PHE A 140 -9.56 -8.95 5.26
N ASP A 141 -10.63 -8.55 4.58
CA ASP A 141 -11.62 -9.48 4.01
C ASP A 141 -11.17 -9.97 2.63
N PHE A 142 -10.26 -9.21 1.98
CA PHE A 142 -9.58 -9.60 0.75
C PHE A 142 -8.18 -8.97 0.68
N SER A 143 -7.24 -9.68 0.09
CA SER A 143 -5.85 -9.22 0.01
C SER A 143 -5.27 -9.40 -1.39
N ILE A 144 -4.60 -8.35 -1.88
CA ILE A 144 -4.02 -8.26 -3.22
C ILE A 144 -2.53 -7.98 -3.09
N TYR A 145 -1.69 -8.77 -3.74
CA TYR A 145 -0.27 -8.48 -3.90
C TYR A 145 0.03 -8.10 -5.35
N ILE A 146 0.71 -6.98 -5.56
CA ILE A 146 1.16 -6.56 -6.87
C ILE A 146 2.62 -6.95 -7.01
N ASP A 147 2.88 -7.80 -7.98
CA ASP A 147 4.15 -8.46 -8.25
C ASP A 147 4.76 -8.01 -9.57
N ALA A 148 6.06 -8.05 -9.67
CA ALA A 148 6.83 -7.89 -10.91
C ALA A 148 8.27 -8.34 -10.68
N GLU A 149 9.02 -8.57 -11.78
CA GLU A 149 10.43 -8.85 -11.71
C GLU A 149 11.23 -7.65 -11.13
N ASN A 150 12.25 -7.93 -10.32
CA ASN A 150 13.01 -6.91 -9.60
C ASN A 150 13.64 -5.87 -10.51
N ASP A 151 14.11 -6.28 -11.69
CA ASP A 151 14.73 -5.39 -12.70
C ASP A 151 13.70 -4.38 -13.25
N LEU A 152 12.45 -4.83 -13.45
CA LEU A 152 11.37 -3.95 -13.87
C LEU A 152 10.99 -2.96 -12.78
N ILE A 153 10.94 -3.41 -11.53
CA ILE A 153 10.66 -2.55 -10.38
C ILE A 153 11.76 -1.49 -10.22
N GLU A 154 13.05 -1.87 -10.38
CA GLU A 154 14.17 -0.92 -10.39
C GLU A 154 14.00 0.13 -11.49
N LYS A 155 13.69 -0.30 -12.72
CA LYS A 155 13.43 0.59 -13.86
C LYS A 155 12.33 1.60 -13.52
N TRP A 156 11.17 1.13 -13.05
CA TRP A 156 10.05 2.01 -12.69
C TRP A 156 10.34 2.92 -11.49
N TYR A 157 11.15 2.46 -10.55
CA TYR A 157 11.61 3.29 -9.44
C TYR A 157 12.47 4.45 -9.93
N LEU A 158 13.40 4.21 -10.86
CA LEU A 158 14.26 5.23 -11.45
C LEU A 158 13.47 6.21 -12.32
N GLU A 159 12.52 5.74 -13.12
CA GLU A 159 11.61 6.58 -13.91
C GLU A 159 10.75 7.48 -13.01
N ARG A 160 10.24 6.94 -11.89
CA ARG A 160 9.51 7.73 -10.89
C ARG A 160 10.40 8.77 -10.22
N PHE A 161 11.64 8.40 -9.86
CA PHE A 161 12.61 9.34 -9.29
C PHE A 161 12.88 10.49 -10.25
N ASP A 162 13.07 10.21 -11.51
CA ASP A 162 13.29 11.21 -12.56
C ASP A 162 12.10 12.16 -12.69
N SER A 163 10.89 11.61 -12.71
CA SER A 163 9.66 12.41 -12.72
C SER A 163 9.53 13.33 -11.50
N LEU A 164 9.93 12.86 -10.32
CA LEU A 164 9.94 13.66 -9.09
C LEU A 164 11.00 14.77 -9.12
N LEU A 165 12.17 14.52 -9.75
CA LEU A 165 13.17 15.56 -9.98
C LEU A 165 12.63 16.67 -10.89
N GLU A 166 11.93 16.32 -11.97
CA GLU A 166 11.33 17.32 -12.86
C GLU A 166 10.32 18.20 -12.12
N LEU A 167 9.45 17.61 -11.32
CA LEU A 167 8.48 18.37 -10.49
C LEU A 167 9.19 19.29 -9.49
N ALA A 168 10.28 18.83 -8.89
CA ALA A 168 11.02 19.57 -7.88
C ALA A 168 11.78 20.78 -8.45
N LYS A 169 11.96 20.91 -9.77
CA LYS A 169 12.61 22.10 -10.38
C LYS A 169 11.84 23.39 -10.13
N THR A 170 10.53 23.31 -10.02
CA THR A 170 9.64 24.46 -9.83
C THR A 170 9.28 24.72 -8.37
N ASP A 171 9.53 23.75 -7.47
CA ASP A 171 9.18 23.86 -6.06
C ASP A 171 10.42 23.65 -5.16
N LYS A 172 10.88 24.75 -4.56
CA LYS A 172 12.05 24.74 -3.65
C LYS A 172 11.78 24.05 -2.30
N THR A 173 10.52 23.86 -1.94
CA THR A 173 10.13 23.19 -0.68
C THR A 173 10.09 21.68 -0.84
N ASN A 174 10.09 21.19 -2.08
CA ASN A 174 10.08 19.79 -2.41
C ASN A 174 11.37 19.09 -1.97
N TYR A 175 11.24 17.94 -1.31
CA TYR A 175 12.37 17.13 -0.82
C TYR A 175 13.40 16.83 -1.91
N TYR A 176 12.96 16.59 -3.15
CA TYR A 176 13.83 16.27 -4.28
C TYR A 176 14.55 17.49 -4.84
N ASN A 177 14.18 18.72 -4.45
CA ASN A 177 14.84 19.95 -4.93
C ASN A 177 16.35 19.97 -4.61
N ARG A 178 16.78 19.33 -3.52
CA ARG A 178 18.20 19.18 -3.16
C ARG A 178 19.05 18.49 -4.23
N PHE A 179 18.43 17.66 -5.08
CA PHE A 179 19.09 16.95 -6.16
C PHE A 179 19.07 17.71 -7.49
N VAL A 180 18.23 18.75 -7.63
CA VAL A 180 18.06 19.51 -8.88
C VAL A 180 19.35 20.22 -9.31
N LYS A 181 20.22 20.60 -8.37
CA LYS A 181 21.51 21.25 -8.65
C LYS A 181 22.63 20.24 -8.94
N MET A 182 22.40 18.98 -8.71
CA MET A 182 23.34 17.90 -8.95
C MET A 182 23.32 17.54 -10.45
N PRO A 183 24.45 17.16 -11.08
CA PRO A 183 24.42 16.56 -12.42
C PRO A 183 23.42 15.40 -12.46
N HIS A 184 22.57 15.34 -13.47
CA HIS A 184 21.51 14.33 -13.58
C HIS A 184 22.04 12.90 -13.43
N LYS A 185 23.21 12.61 -14.00
CA LYS A 185 23.88 11.30 -13.86
C LYS A 185 24.13 10.96 -12.38
N ASP A 186 24.64 11.93 -11.61
CA ASP A 186 24.98 11.71 -10.20
C ASP A 186 23.71 11.51 -9.34
N ALA A 187 22.62 12.24 -9.67
CA ALA A 187 21.32 12.05 -9.02
C ALA A 187 20.75 10.64 -9.30
N LEU A 188 20.87 10.14 -10.53
CA LEU A 188 20.45 8.77 -10.88
C LEU A 188 21.33 7.71 -10.21
N GLU A 189 22.65 7.92 -10.13
CA GLU A 189 23.54 6.99 -9.40
C GLU A 189 23.20 6.95 -7.90
N PHE A 190 22.84 8.10 -7.30
CA PHE A 190 22.32 8.13 -5.95
C PHE A 190 21.00 7.33 -5.82
N ALA A 191 20.05 7.51 -6.74
CA ALA A 191 18.80 6.75 -6.74
C ALA A 191 19.05 5.24 -6.86
N LYS A 192 19.96 4.81 -7.74
CA LYS A 192 20.37 3.40 -7.86
C LYS A 192 21.01 2.87 -6.59
N MET A 193 21.81 3.66 -5.92
CA MET A 193 22.38 3.28 -4.63
C MET A 193 21.28 3.07 -3.59
N VAL A 194 20.31 4.00 -3.48
CA VAL A 194 19.16 3.88 -2.58
C VAL A 194 18.30 2.65 -2.94
N TRP A 195 18.09 2.38 -4.23
CA TRP A 195 17.42 1.16 -4.66
C TRP A 195 18.11 -0.08 -4.10
N LYS A 196 19.39 -0.24 -4.34
CA LYS A 196 20.15 -1.44 -3.94
C LYS A 196 20.29 -1.61 -2.44
N THR A 197 20.46 -0.51 -1.70
CA THR A 197 20.78 -0.59 -0.26
C THR A 197 19.55 -0.48 0.64
N VAL A 198 18.45 0.08 0.15
CA VAL A 198 17.23 0.31 0.93
C VAL A 198 16.06 -0.46 0.32
N ASN A 199 15.64 -0.09 -0.90
CA ASN A 199 14.37 -0.58 -1.44
C ASN A 199 14.41 -2.08 -1.78
N LEU A 200 15.46 -2.55 -2.44
CA LEU A 200 15.65 -3.97 -2.77
C LEU A 200 15.82 -4.81 -1.50
N VAL A 201 16.60 -4.33 -0.54
CA VAL A 201 16.76 -5.02 0.75
C VAL A 201 15.43 -5.13 1.51
N ASN A 202 14.61 -4.08 1.49
CA ASN A 202 13.28 -4.11 2.10
C ASN A 202 12.34 -5.05 1.34
N LEU A 203 12.40 -5.04 0.01
CA LEU A 203 11.62 -5.94 -0.84
C LEU A 203 11.92 -7.39 -0.50
N GLU A 204 13.17 -7.81 -0.63
CA GLU A 204 13.58 -9.20 -0.45
C GLU A 204 13.38 -9.73 0.98
N LYS A 205 13.67 -8.91 1.99
CA LYS A 205 13.63 -9.36 3.39
C LYS A 205 12.25 -9.26 4.04
N TYR A 206 11.41 -8.32 3.60
CA TYR A 206 10.20 -8.01 4.34
C TYR A 206 8.93 -8.01 3.49
N ILE A 207 8.97 -7.60 2.21
CA ILE A 207 7.77 -7.46 1.39
C ILE A 207 7.48 -8.74 0.62
N GLU A 208 8.43 -9.23 -0.18
CA GLU A 208 8.30 -10.42 -1.02
C GLU A 208 7.95 -11.68 -0.22
N PRO A 209 8.52 -11.94 0.97
CA PRO A 209 8.11 -13.09 1.79
C PRO A 209 6.64 -13.08 2.22
N THR A 210 5.95 -11.93 2.09
CA THR A 210 4.52 -11.82 2.39
C THR A 210 3.61 -12.09 1.19
N ARG A 211 4.17 -12.22 -0.01
CA ARG A 211 3.47 -12.43 -1.28
C ARG A 211 2.41 -13.54 -1.20
N ASN A 212 2.78 -14.67 -0.64
CA ASN A 212 1.89 -15.84 -0.55
C ASN A 212 0.78 -15.71 0.54
N ARG A 213 0.72 -14.58 1.25
CA ARG A 213 -0.39 -14.27 2.16
C ARG A 213 -1.59 -13.68 1.44
N ALA A 214 -1.39 -13.15 0.24
CA ALA A 214 -2.46 -12.58 -0.57
C ALA A 214 -3.38 -13.67 -1.14
N GLU A 215 -4.67 -13.35 -1.24
CA GLU A 215 -5.65 -14.15 -1.99
C GLU A 215 -5.50 -13.95 -3.49
N LEU A 216 -5.12 -12.75 -3.91
CA LEU A 216 -4.92 -12.39 -5.33
C LEU A 216 -3.51 -11.84 -5.53
N ILE A 217 -2.79 -12.38 -6.52
CA ILE A 217 -1.51 -11.84 -6.97
C ILE A 217 -1.67 -11.36 -8.40
N LEU A 218 -1.37 -10.09 -8.64
CA LEU A 218 -1.36 -9.47 -9.96
C LEU A 218 0.10 -9.32 -10.38
N HIS A 219 0.57 -10.15 -11.29
CA HIS A 219 1.91 -10.04 -11.84
C HIS A 219 1.92 -9.06 -13.00
N LYS A 220 2.86 -8.12 -12.97
CA LYS A 220 3.01 -7.07 -13.98
C LYS A 220 4.28 -7.27 -14.77
N THR A 221 4.16 -7.05 -16.06
CA THR A 221 5.27 -7.04 -17.00
C THR A 221 5.60 -5.62 -17.45
N ASP A 222 6.48 -5.49 -18.42
CA ASP A 222 6.83 -4.21 -19.02
C ASP A 222 5.57 -3.45 -19.49
N ASN A 223 5.64 -2.12 -19.53
CA ASN A 223 4.49 -1.23 -19.77
C ASN A 223 3.36 -1.32 -18.73
N HIS A 224 3.66 -1.83 -17.52
CA HIS A 224 2.71 -1.98 -16.42
C HIS A 224 1.48 -2.86 -16.73
N GLN A 225 1.54 -3.69 -17.75
CA GLN A 225 0.46 -4.62 -18.08
C GLN A 225 0.45 -5.81 -17.11
N ILE A 226 -0.75 -6.31 -16.81
CA ILE A 226 -0.92 -7.54 -16.02
C ILE A 226 -0.89 -8.71 -17.02
N ASP A 227 0.08 -9.61 -16.87
CA ASP A 227 0.21 -10.81 -17.71
C ASP A 227 -0.26 -12.08 -17.00
N HIS A 228 -0.17 -12.12 -15.66
CA HIS A 228 -0.63 -13.25 -14.87
C HIS A 228 -1.44 -12.81 -13.66
N ILE A 229 -2.50 -13.57 -13.39
CA ILE A 229 -3.36 -13.41 -12.23
C ILE A 229 -3.39 -14.74 -11.48
N TYR A 230 -2.91 -14.75 -10.24
CA TYR A 230 -2.96 -15.93 -9.38
C TYR A 230 -4.00 -15.70 -8.30
N LEU A 231 -5.08 -16.47 -8.32
CA LEU A 231 -6.13 -16.45 -7.31
C LEU A 231 -6.00 -17.67 -6.40
N LYS A 232 -5.87 -17.45 -5.11
CA LYS A 232 -5.87 -18.51 -4.11
C LYS A 232 -7.31 -18.97 -3.91
N ILE A 233 -7.62 -20.12 -4.45
CA ILE A 233 -8.93 -20.76 -4.26
C ILE A 233 -8.92 -21.40 -2.88
N SER A 234 -9.57 -20.78 -1.89
CA SER A 234 -9.93 -21.48 -0.66
C SER A 234 -11.11 -22.39 -0.95
N VAL A 235 -11.11 -23.59 -0.38
CA VAL A 235 -12.07 -24.68 -0.64
C VAL A 235 -13.56 -24.31 -0.39
N ASN A 236 -13.84 -23.09 0.06
CA ASN A 236 -15.18 -22.60 0.42
C ASN A 236 -15.82 -21.63 -0.59
N PHE A 237 -15.22 -21.38 -1.76
CA PHE A 237 -15.92 -20.59 -2.78
C PHE A 237 -16.93 -21.48 -3.52
N PRO A 238 -18.20 -21.06 -3.67
CA PRO A 238 -19.16 -21.76 -4.52
C PRO A 238 -18.61 -21.89 -5.96
N GLU A 239 -18.77 -23.06 -6.59
CA GLU A 239 -18.29 -23.32 -7.96
C GLU A 239 -18.74 -22.25 -8.97
N THR A 240 -19.89 -21.64 -8.73
CA THR A 240 -20.44 -20.55 -9.55
C THR A 240 -19.54 -19.30 -9.53
N VAL A 241 -18.93 -18.96 -8.40
CA VAL A 241 -18.02 -17.80 -8.29
C VAL A 241 -16.73 -18.09 -9.04
N ILE A 242 -16.19 -19.31 -8.92
CA ILE A 242 -14.98 -19.75 -9.64
C ILE A 242 -15.18 -19.65 -11.15
N LYS A 243 -16.30 -20.16 -11.66
CA LYS A 243 -16.65 -20.11 -13.10
C LYS A 243 -16.86 -18.66 -13.59
N THR A 244 -17.45 -17.80 -12.77
CA THR A 244 -17.65 -16.38 -13.13
C THR A 244 -16.31 -15.65 -13.23
N CYS A 245 -15.39 -15.88 -12.30
CA CYS A 245 -14.04 -15.31 -12.34
C CYS A 245 -13.23 -15.82 -13.54
N GLN A 246 -13.28 -17.13 -13.83
CA GLN A 246 -12.61 -17.71 -15.01
C GLN A 246 -13.17 -17.16 -16.33
N ASN A 247 -14.48 -16.97 -16.45
CA ASN A 247 -15.10 -16.40 -17.63
C ASN A 247 -14.76 -14.92 -17.81
N ALA A 248 -14.64 -14.15 -16.72
CA ALA A 248 -14.21 -12.76 -16.77
C ALA A 248 -12.73 -12.61 -17.18
N ILE A 249 -11.87 -13.52 -16.72
CA ILE A 249 -10.44 -13.55 -17.09
C ILE A 249 -10.25 -13.90 -18.56
N ASN A 250 -11.06 -14.81 -19.10
CA ASN A 250 -10.99 -15.24 -20.51
C ASN A 250 -11.62 -14.24 -21.50
N SER A 251 -12.23 -13.16 -21.00
CA SER A 251 -12.87 -12.10 -21.79
C SER A 251 -12.06 -10.79 -21.84
N ILE A 252 -10.87 -10.76 -21.21
CA ILE A 252 -9.86 -9.69 -21.25
C ILE A 252 -8.72 -10.08 -22.17
#